data_1f48c34c727a714c41f57d1faf0c6f26
#
_entry.id   1f48c34c727a714c41f57d1faf0c6f26
#
_cell.length_a   1.000
_cell.length_b   1.000
_cell.length_c   1.000
_cell.angle_alpha   90.00
_cell.angle_beta   90.00
_cell.angle_gamma   90.00
#
_symmetry.space_group_name_H-M   'P 1'
#
loop_
_entity.id
_entity.type
_entity.pdbx_description
1 polymer ?
#
loop_
_entity_poly.entity_id
_entity_poly.type
_entity_poly.pdbx_seq_one_letter_code
_entity_poly.pdbx_strand_id
1 'polypeptide(L)'
;MSTTSLPEIREADAPPAIAAIYAALNEGIGIGQVNLIWRHAAALPGVLDWLWAQAAPALGCGAAAAARDAIAAAITLPMPAALPKPQDHAAIAAVVEIYNRGNLTNL
;
A
#
# COMPACT_ATOMS: atom_id res chain seq x y z
N MET A 1 -9.97 23.03 -19.33
CA MET A 1 -10.42 21.67 -18.97
C MET A 1 -10.18 21.45 -17.50
N SER A 2 -11.24 21.25 -16.74
CA SER A 2 -11.08 20.88 -15.34
C SER A 2 -10.77 19.37 -15.26
N THR A 3 -9.64 19.03 -14.63
CA THR A 3 -9.31 17.66 -14.33
C THR A 3 -10.16 17.24 -13.13
N THR A 4 -11.10 16.34 -13.31
CA THR A 4 -11.86 15.79 -12.20
C THR A 4 -10.99 14.77 -11.48
N SER A 5 -10.53 15.12 -10.30
CA SER A 5 -9.83 14.17 -9.43
C SER A 5 -10.85 13.18 -8.84
N LEU A 6 -10.47 11.92 -8.75
CA LEU A 6 -11.29 10.94 -8.04
C LEU A 6 -11.33 11.31 -6.55
N PRO A 7 -12.50 11.19 -5.90
CA PRO A 7 -12.60 11.51 -4.48
C PRO A 7 -11.76 10.55 -3.63
N GLU A 8 -11.16 11.09 -2.58
CA GLU A 8 -10.41 10.32 -1.61
C GLU A 8 -10.58 10.92 -0.20
N ILE A 9 -10.34 10.12 0.82
CA ILE A 9 -10.18 10.60 2.19
C ILE A 9 -8.73 10.42 2.59
N ARG A 10 -8.00 11.53 2.74
CA ARG A 10 -6.59 11.52 3.15
C ARG A 10 -6.48 11.09 4.62
N GLU A 11 -5.33 10.54 4.98
CA GLU A 11 -5.10 10.09 6.37
C GLU A 11 -5.32 11.21 7.39
N ALA A 12 -4.88 12.42 7.08
CA ALA A 12 -5.04 13.58 7.97
C ALA A 12 -6.50 14.01 8.16
N ASP A 13 -7.37 13.68 7.22
CA ASP A 13 -8.78 14.09 7.22
C ASP A 13 -9.72 12.96 7.64
N ALA A 14 -9.19 11.78 7.98
CA ALA A 14 -10.00 10.61 8.25
C ALA A 14 -10.81 10.75 9.55
N PRO A 15 -12.16 10.55 9.51
CA PRO A 15 -12.97 10.42 10.71
C PRO A 15 -12.50 9.22 11.57
N PRO A 16 -12.86 9.17 12.87
CA PRO A 16 -12.35 8.13 13.78
C PRO A 16 -12.53 6.69 13.28
N ALA A 17 -13.65 6.33 12.70
CA ALA A 17 -13.90 4.98 12.19
C ALA A 17 -12.96 4.63 11.01
N ILE A 18 -12.76 5.56 10.09
CA ILE A 18 -11.85 5.39 8.94
C ILE A 18 -10.40 5.42 9.43
N ALA A 19 -10.07 6.31 10.34
CA ALA A 19 -8.73 6.41 10.92
C ALA A 19 -8.31 5.09 11.59
N ALA A 20 -9.22 4.39 12.25
CA ALA A 20 -8.96 3.09 12.87
C ALA A 20 -8.59 2.03 11.82
N ILE A 21 -9.31 1.99 10.70
CA ILE A 21 -9.00 1.08 9.59
C ILE A 21 -7.65 1.44 8.96
N TYR A 22 -7.38 2.72 8.76
CA TYR A 22 -6.11 3.20 8.22
C TYR A 22 -4.93 2.82 9.12
N ALA A 23 -5.08 2.94 10.43
CA ALA A 23 -4.04 2.51 11.37
C ALA A 23 -3.79 1.01 11.29
N ALA A 24 -4.85 0.20 11.17
CA ALA A 24 -4.73 -1.24 11.01
C ALA A 24 -4.10 -1.64 9.67
N LEU A 25 -4.40 -0.92 8.58
CA LEU A 25 -3.74 -1.09 7.28
C LEU A 25 -2.25 -0.77 7.35
N ASN A 26 -1.88 0.35 7.97
CA ASN A 26 -0.48 0.72 8.17
C ASN A 26 0.28 -0.34 8.95
N GLU A 27 -0.32 -0.90 9.99
CA GLU A 27 0.28 -1.97 10.77
C GLU A 27 0.42 -3.25 9.95
N GLY A 28 -0.65 -3.66 9.25
CA GLY A 28 -0.68 -4.92 8.50
C GLY A 28 0.21 -4.93 7.26
N ILE A 29 0.27 -3.83 6.53
CA ILE A 29 1.10 -3.72 5.31
C ILE A 29 2.53 -3.29 5.64
N GLY A 30 2.69 -2.42 6.64
CA GLY A 30 4.00 -2.03 7.16
C GLY A 30 4.78 -1.03 6.29
N ILE A 31 4.09 -0.15 5.56
CA ILE A 31 4.73 0.84 4.70
C ILE A 31 4.66 2.27 5.23
N GLY A 32 3.98 2.48 6.37
CA GLY A 32 3.87 3.79 7.00
C GLY A 32 2.92 4.77 6.31
N GLN A 33 2.15 4.32 5.35
CA GLN A 33 1.15 5.12 4.64
C GLN A 33 0.01 4.25 4.13
N VAL A 34 -1.15 4.87 3.91
CA VAL A 34 -2.30 4.18 3.30
C VAL A 34 -2.25 4.37 1.78
N ASN A 35 -2.27 3.27 1.03
CA ASN A 35 -2.29 3.32 -0.43
C ASN A 35 -3.55 4.03 -0.94
N LEU A 36 -3.43 4.66 -2.09
CA LEU A 36 -4.48 5.46 -2.69
C LEU A 36 -5.78 4.67 -2.91
N ILE A 37 -5.68 3.38 -3.26
CA ILE A 37 -6.87 2.55 -3.48
C ILE A 37 -7.76 2.48 -2.24
N TRP A 38 -7.18 2.39 -1.05
CA TRP A 38 -7.93 2.39 0.22
C TRP A 38 -8.55 3.75 0.50
N ARG A 39 -7.83 4.84 0.17
CA ARG A 39 -8.34 6.20 0.35
C ARG A 39 -9.50 6.52 -0.59
N HIS A 40 -9.48 5.99 -1.82
CA HIS A 40 -10.64 6.07 -2.74
C HIS A 40 -11.81 5.25 -2.23
N ALA A 41 -11.58 4.04 -1.74
CA ALA A 41 -12.63 3.21 -1.15
C ALA A 41 -13.31 3.91 0.04
N ALA A 42 -12.53 4.62 0.85
CA ALA A 42 -13.04 5.35 2.00
C ALA A 42 -14.00 6.49 1.62
N ALA A 43 -13.87 7.06 0.43
CA ALA A 43 -14.74 8.12 -0.07
C ALA A 43 -16.09 7.59 -0.58
N LEU A 44 -16.23 6.28 -0.75
CA LEU A 44 -17.46 5.64 -1.22
C LEU A 44 -18.19 5.00 -0.03
N PRO A 45 -19.49 5.34 0.21
CA PRO A 45 -20.21 4.82 1.37
C PRO A 45 -20.17 3.28 1.46
N GLY A 46 -19.68 2.75 2.59
CA GLY A 46 -19.65 1.32 2.89
C GLY A 46 -18.57 0.50 2.17
N VAL A 47 -17.86 1.07 1.20
CA VAL A 47 -16.88 0.32 0.41
C VAL A 47 -15.64 -0.01 1.21
N LEU A 48 -15.10 0.94 1.98
CA LEU A 48 -13.94 0.67 2.83
C LEU A 48 -14.24 -0.40 3.88
N ASP A 49 -15.38 -0.31 4.53
CA ASP A 49 -15.79 -1.30 5.54
C ASP A 49 -15.86 -2.71 4.94
N TRP A 50 -16.46 -2.81 3.76
CA TRP A 50 -16.55 -4.08 3.05
C TRP A 50 -15.18 -4.63 2.66
N LEU A 51 -14.33 -3.81 2.05
CA LEU A 51 -12.96 -4.21 1.67
C LEU A 51 -12.14 -4.62 2.88
N TRP A 52 -12.23 -3.86 3.96
CA TRP A 52 -11.51 -4.17 5.19
C TRP A 52 -11.95 -5.50 5.79
N ALA A 53 -13.27 -5.77 5.78
CA ALA A 53 -13.78 -7.05 6.25
C ALA A 53 -13.23 -8.23 5.45
N GLN A 54 -12.96 -8.06 4.16
CA GLN A 54 -12.34 -9.09 3.32
C GLN A 54 -10.84 -9.22 3.57
N ALA A 55 -10.14 -8.12 3.77
CA ALA A 55 -8.67 -8.09 3.85
C ALA A 55 -8.13 -8.35 5.27
N ALA A 56 -8.85 -7.93 6.30
CA ALA A 56 -8.37 -7.96 7.68
C ALA A 56 -7.92 -9.36 8.15
N PRO A 57 -8.65 -10.46 7.87
CA PRO A 57 -8.21 -11.79 8.30
C PRO A 57 -6.85 -12.19 7.71
N ALA A 58 -6.62 -11.92 6.42
CA ALA A 58 -5.36 -12.26 5.76
C ALA A 58 -4.19 -11.41 6.26
N LEU A 59 -4.43 -10.13 6.53
CA LEU A 59 -3.41 -9.23 7.10
C LEU A 59 -3.10 -9.60 8.56
N GLY A 60 -4.12 -9.92 9.34
CA GLY A 60 -3.97 -10.23 10.76
C GLY A 60 -3.28 -11.57 11.05
N CYS A 61 -3.45 -12.59 10.20
CA CYS A 61 -2.84 -13.91 10.39
C CYS A 61 -1.49 -14.09 9.68
N GLY A 62 -1.00 -13.06 8.96
CA GLY A 62 0.26 -13.13 8.21
C GLY A 62 0.16 -13.78 6.83
N ALA A 63 -1.02 -14.21 6.39
CA ALA A 63 -1.19 -14.84 5.07
C ALA A 63 -0.88 -13.88 3.92
N ALA A 64 -1.31 -12.62 4.03
CA ALA A 64 -1.02 -11.59 3.03
C ALA A 64 0.49 -11.29 2.94
N ALA A 65 1.16 -11.19 4.08
CA ALA A 65 2.62 -10.99 4.12
C ALA A 65 3.37 -12.18 3.51
N ALA A 66 2.95 -13.42 3.81
CA ALA A 66 3.55 -14.61 3.23
C ALA A 66 3.35 -14.68 1.72
N ALA A 67 2.16 -14.34 1.23
CA ALA A 67 1.86 -14.28 -0.21
C ALA A 67 2.71 -13.21 -0.91
N ARG A 68 2.82 -12.03 -0.32
CA ARG A 68 3.68 -10.94 -0.82
C ARG A 68 5.12 -11.41 -0.95
N ASP A 69 5.67 -12.05 0.08
CA ASP A 69 7.05 -12.52 0.08
C ASP A 69 7.27 -13.62 -0.97
N ALA A 70 6.29 -14.51 -1.15
CA ALA A 70 6.34 -15.54 -2.17
C ALA A 70 6.31 -14.95 -3.59
N ILE A 71 5.48 -13.94 -3.85
CA ILE A 71 5.44 -13.23 -5.13
C ILE A 71 6.78 -12.53 -5.38
N ALA A 72 7.32 -11.82 -4.40
CA ALA A 72 8.60 -11.14 -4.51
C ALA A 72 9.74 -12.12 -4.83
N ALA A 73 9.75 -13.30 -4.22
CA ALA A 73 10.75 -14.33 -4.47
C ALA A 73 10.62 -14.97 -5.86
N ALA A 74 9.39 -15.03 -6.40
CA ALA A 74 9.12 -15.61 -7.72
C ALA A 74 9.41 -14.66 -8.88
N ILE A 75 9.46 -13.35 -8.65
CA ILE A 75 9.73 -12.35 -9.68
C ILE A 75 11.23 -12.39 -10.02
N THR A 76 11.54 -12.71 -11.28
CA THR A 76 12.89 -12.69 -11.80
C THR A 76 12.99 -11.60 -12.86
N LEU A 77 13.85 -10.61 -12.61
CA LEU A 77 14.09 -9.51 -13.54
C LEU A 77 15.49 -9.65 -14.14
N PRO A 78 15.66 -9.30 -15.44
CA PRO A 78 17.00 -9.23 -16.03
C PRO A 78 17.88 -8.25 -15.25
N MET A 79 19.13 -8.61 -15.01
CA MET A 79 20.08 -7.68 -14.41
C MET A 79 20.37 -6.56 -15.41
N PRO A 80 20.14 -5.29 -15.07
CA PRO A 80 20.52 -4.18 -15.92
C PRO A 80 22.05 -4.05 -16.00
N ALA A 81 22.55 -3.41 -17.05
CA ALA A 81 23.94 -3.01 -17.11
C ALA A 81 24.28 -2.15 -15.88
N ALA A 82 25.52 -2.29 -15.39
CA ALA A 82 25.98 -1.52 -14.24
C ALA A 82 25.83 -0.02 -14.52
N LEU A 83 24.98 0.66 -13.73
CA LEU A 83 24.80 2.09 -13.78
C LEU A 83 25.44 2.74 -12.56
N PRO A 84 25.97 3.97 -12.70
CA PRO A 84 26.45 4.71 -11.54
C PRO A 84 25.32 4.87 -10.51
N LYS A 85 25.64 4.66 -9.24
CA LYS A 85 24.65 4.90 -8.17
C LYS A 85 24.43 6.41 -8.03
N PRO A 86 23.17 6.86 -7.99
CA PRO A 86 22.89 8.27 -7.72
C PRO A 86 23.35 8.66 -6.31
N GLN A 87 23.61 9.94 -6.10
CA GLN A 87 24.04 10.47 -4.81
C GLN A 87 23.04 10.16 -3.69
N ASP A 88 21.72 10.15 -4.02
CA ASP A 88 20.63 9.89 -3.07
C ASP A 88 20.16 8.43 -3.12
N HIS A 89 21.06 7.49 -3.43
CA HIS A 89 20.71 6.08 -3.62
C HIS A 89 19.91 5.50 -2.44
N ALA A 90 20.32 5.77 -1.20
CA ALA A 90 19.65 5.23 -0.02
C ALA A 90 18.21 5.76 0.11
N ALA A 91 17.98 7.04 -0.14
CA ALA A 91 16.65 7.65 -0.09
C ALA A 91 15.75 7.11 -1.20
N ILE A 92 16.28 6.96 -2.42
CA ILE A 92 15.56 6.40 -3.56
C ILE A 92 15.20 4.94 -3.29
N ALA A 93 16.13 4.14 -2.77
CA ALA A 93 15.90 2.74 -2.44
C ALA A 93 14.82 2.57 -1.37
N ALA A 94 14.78 3.44 -0.37
CA ALA A 94 13.74 3.43 0.67
C ALA A 94 12.36 3.68 0.08
N VAL A 95 12.21 4.65 -0.82
CA VAL A 95 10.94 4.93 -1.51
C VAL A 95 10.50 3.76 -2.37
N VAL A 96 11.41 3.18 -3.15
CA VAL A 96 11.14 2.02 -4.01
C VAL A 96 10.68 0.83 -3.17
N GLU A 97 11.31 0.58 -2.03
CA GLU A 97 10.92 -0.51 -1.11
C GLU A 97 9.49 -0.32 -0.60
N ILE A 98 9.10 0.89 -0.22
CA ILE A 98 7.74 1.19 0.23
C ILE A 98 6.72 0.88 -0.86
N TYR A 99 6.95 1.33 -2.09
CA TYR A 99 6.05 1.08 -3.22
C TYR A 99 5.98 -0.40 -3.58
N ASN A 100 7.10 -1.11 -3.60
CA ASN A 100 7.13 -2.54 -3.90
C ASN A 100 6.35 -3.34 -2.86
N ARG A 101 6.58 -3.09 -1.58
CA ARG A 101 5.89 -3.77 -0.50
C ARG A 101 4.39 -3.53 -0.55
N GLY A 102 3.96 -2.27 -0.69
CA GLY A 102 2.56 -1.91 -0.75
C GLY A 102 1.86 -2.53 -1.96
N ASN A 103 2.44 -2.42 -3.14
CA ASN A 103 1.84 -2.93 -4.37
C ASN A 103 1.76 -4.45 -4.38
N LEU A 104 2.80 -5.17 -3.96
CA LEU A 104 2.78 -6.61 -3.88
C LEU A 104 1.77 -7.13 -2.86
N THR A 105 1.57 -6.41 -1.77
CA THR A 105 0.54 -6.78 -0.77
C THR A 105 -0.86 -6.63 -1.33
N ASN A 106 -1.09 -5.66 -2.22
CA ASN A 106 -2.40 -5.40 -2.81
C ASN A 106 -2.73 -6.30 -4.00
N LEU A 107 -1.78 -7.08 -4.49
CA LEU A 107 -2.02 -8.08 -5.52
C LEU A 107 -2.80 -9.29 -4.99
#